data_8903b60351c699671fa24d845de8dca4
#
_entry.id   8903b60351c699671fa24d845de8dca4
#
_cell.length_a   1.000
_cell.length_b   1.000
_cell.length_c   1.000
_cell.angle_alpha   90.00
_cell.angle_beta   90.00
_cell.angle_gamma   90.00
#
_symmetry.space_group_name_H-M   'P 1'
#
loop_
_entity.id
_entity.type
_entity.pdbx_description
1 polymer ?
#
loop_
_entity_poly.entity_id
_entity_poly.type
_entity_poly.pdbx_seq_one_letter_code
_entity_poly.pdbx_strand_id
1 'polypeptide(L)'
;MISTFHTLGLDIIKREYAALGMKSNFSLFDDTDQLALLKELTEGLIEDDKVLLQQLISTISNWKNDLKTPAQAAAEAKGERDRIFAHCYGLYDAHLKACNVLDFDDLILLPTLLLQRNEEVRERWQNKIRYLLVDEYQDTNTSQYELVKLLVGSRARFTVVGDDDQSIYSWRGARPQNLVLLSRIFRR
;
A
#
# COMPACT_ATOMS: atom_id res chain seq x y z
N MET A 1 -14.49 -13.40 -4.59
CA MET A 1 -13.88 -12.24 -5.26
C MET A 1 -12.48 -12.63 -5.74
N ILE A 2 -12.20 -12.44 -7.01
CA ILE A 2 -10.86 -12.62 -7.60
C ILE A 2 -10.30 -11.22 -7.82
N SER A 3 -9.16 -10.92 -7.24
CA SER A 3 -8.60 -9.60 -7.32
C SER A 3 -7.08 -9.61 -7.12
N THR A 4 -6.39 -8.67 -7.75
CA THR A 4 -5.04 -8.30 -7.33
C THR A 4 -5.13 -7.39 -6.11
N PHE A 5 -4.03 -7.23 -5.39
CA PHE A 5 -3.98 -6.30 -4.25
C PHE A 5 -4.36 -4.88 -4.65
N HIS A 6 -3.85 -4.41 -5.78
CA HIS A 6 -4.09 -3.04 -6.23
C HIS A 6 -5.53 -2.83 -6.69
N THR A 7 -6.12 -3.80 -7.36
CA THR A 7 -7.54 -3.75 -7.77
C THR A 7 -8.45 -3.73 -6.54
N LEU A 8 -8.18 -4.58 -5.57
CA LEU A 8 -8.92 -4.61 -4.31
C LEU A 8 -8.80 -3.27 -3.57
N GLY A 9 -7.59 -2.77 -3.45
CA GLY A 9 -7.33 -1.47 -2.82
C GLY A 9 -8.05 -0.34 -3.51
N LEU A 10 -8.04 -0.32 -4.84
CA LEU A 10 -8.76 0.67 -5.62
C LEU A 10 -10.28 0.59 -5.38
N ASP A 11 -10.84 -0.60 -5.30
CA ASP A 11 -12.27 -0.79 -5.00
C ASP A 11 -12.63 -0.23 -3.63
N ILE A 12 -11.78 -0.46 -2.64
CA ILE A 12 -11.98 0.09 -1.30
C ILE A 12 -11.96 1.62 -1.34
N ILE A 13 -10.98 2.21 -2.02
CA ILE A 13 -10.86 3.67 -2.14
C ILE A 13 -12.07 4.27 -2.85
N LYS A 14 -12.52 3.67 -3.94
CA LYS A 14 -13.70 4.15 -4.68
C LYS A 14 -14.96 4.18 -3.84
N ARG A 15 -15.09 3.31 -2.88
CA ARG A 15 -16.26 3.25 -2.00
C ARG A 15 -16.10 4.07 -0.73
N GLU A 16 -14.87 4.20 -0.25
CA GLU A 16 -14.57 4.83 1.04
C GLU A 16 -13.80 6.16 0.91
N TYR A 17 -13.81 6.77 -0.25
CA TYR A 17 -13.07 8.01 -0.51
C TYR A 17 -13.40 9.13 0.49
N ALA A 18 -14.65 9.23 0.92
CA ALA A 18 -15.08 10.23 1.89
C ALA A 18 -14.41 10.04 3.25
N ALA A 19 -14.31 8.79 3.70
CA ALA A 19 -13.62 8.45 4.95
C ALA A 19 -12.11 8.72 4.88
N LEU A 20 -11.55 8.74 3.68
CA LEU A 20 -10.15 9.11 3.42
C LEU A 20 -9.94 10.62 3.25
N GLY A 21 -11.00 11.42 3.32
CA GLY A 21 -10.92 12.87 3.10
C GLY A 21 -10.68 13.24 1.64
N MET A 22 -11.01 12.35 0.72
CA MET A 22 -10.81 12.53 -0.71
C MET A 22 -12.12 12.88 -1.42
N LYS A 23 -11.99 13.39 -2.65
CA LYS A 23 -13.10 13.57 -3.57
C LYS A 23 -13.24 12.33 -4.45
N SER A 24 -14.46 12.07 -4.94
CA SER A 24 -14.74 10.89 -5.76
C SER A 24 -14.01 10.87 -7.11
N ASN A 25 -13.62 12.03 -7.61
CA ASN A 25 -12.95 12.21 -8.90
C ASN A 25 -11.43 12.18 -8.80
N PHE A 26 -10.88 11.40 -7.87
CA PHE A 26 -9.43 11.27 -7.73
C PHE A 26 -8.79 10.69 -8.99
N SER A 27 -7.53 11.06 -9.22
CA SER A 27 -6.72 10.58 -10.34
C SER A 27 -5.59 9.67 -9.83
N LEU A 28 -5.09 8.83 -10.72
CA LEU A 28 -3.93 7.98 -10.45
C LEU A 28 -2.71 8.51 -11.20
N PHE A 29 -1.58 8.62 -10.49
CA PHE A 29 -0.29 8.91 -11.09
C PHE A 29 0.41 7.62 -11.49
N ASP A 30 0.97 7.60 -12.69
CA ASP A 30 1.90 6.56 -13.11
C ASP A 30 3.34 6.93 -12.73
N ASP A 31 4.29 6.08 -13.09
CA ASP A 31 5.71 6.28 -12.78
C ASP A 31 6.26 7.56 -13.44
N THR A 32 5.79 7.90 -14.62
CA THR A 32 6.20 9.11 -15.34
C THR A 32 5.71 10.36 -14.61
N ASP A 33 4.46 10.37 -14.18
CA ASP A 33 3.87 11.47 -13.42
C ASP A 33 4.61 11.65 -12.08
N GLN A 34 4.90 10.55 -11.40
CA GLN A 34 5.63 10.56 -10.13
C GLN A 34 7.03 11.17 -10.29
N LEU A 35 7.75 10.74 -11.32
CA LEU A 35 9.09 11.23 -11.62
C LEU A 35 9.07 12.74 -11.90
N ALA A 36 8.15 13.19 -12.74
CA ALA A 36 8.02 14.60 -13.10
C ALA A 36 7.71 15.47 -11.88
N LEU A 37 6.78 15.04 -11.04
CA LEU A 37 6.41 15.76 -9.83
C LEU A 37 7.58 15.82 -8.83
N LEU A 38 8.24 14.70 -8.58
CA LEU A 38 9.37 14.67 -7.65
C LEU A 38 10.53 15.50 -8.14
N LYS A 39 10.80 15.52 -9.44
CA LYS A 39 11.83 16.37 -10.02
C LYS A 39 11.53 17.85 -9.74
N GLU A 40 10.28 18.27 -9.90
CA GLU A 40 9.86 19.64 -9.62
C GLU A 40 9.94 19.99 -8.13
N LEU A 41 9.41 19.12 -7.26
CA LEU A 41 9.35 19.35 -5.82
C LEU A 41 10.72 19.34 -5.14
N THR A 42 11.67 18.63 -5.69
CA THR A 42 13.00 18.47 -5.11
C THR A 42 14.03 19.43 -5.69
N GLU A 43 13.63 20.30 -6.61
CA GLU A 43 14.50 21.33 -7.16
C GLU A 43 15.06 22.21 -6.03
N GLY A 44 16.38 22.31 -5.98
CA GLY A 44 17.07 23.04 -4.92
C GLY A 44 17.27 22.28 -3.60
N LEU A 45 16.68 21.11 -3.44
CA LEU A 45 16.83 20.27 -2.24
C LEU A 45 17.81 19.11 -2.45
N ILE A 46 17.77 18.52 -3.62
CA ILE A 46 18.71 17.48 -4.04
C ILE A 46 19.31 17.85 -5.40
N GLU A 47 20.45 17.26 -5.70
CA GLU A 47 21.08 17.46 -7.02
C GLU A 47 20.19 16.89 -8.13
N ASP A 48 20.21 17.52 -9.29
CA ASP A 48 19.52 17.02 -10.48
C ASP A 48 20.27 15.82 -11.06
N ASP A 49 20.19 14.71 -10.35
CA ASP A 49 20.81 13.45 -10.69
C ASP A 49 19.73 12.38 -10.82
N LYS A 50 19.67 11.78 -11.99
CA LYS A 50 18.68 10.74 -12.30
C LYS A 50 18.77 9.54 -11.35
N VAL A 51 20.00 9.14 -10.97
CA VAL A 51 20.21 8.04 -10.03
C VAL A 51 19.67 8.39 -8.65
N LEU A 52 19.99 9.58 -8.18
CA LEU A 52 19.53 10.06 -6.87
C LEU A 52 18.00 10.17 -6.82
N LEU A 53 17.39 10.66 -7.89
CA LEU A 53 15.94 10.77 -8.00
C LEU A 53 15.27 9.39 -8.00
N GLN A 54 15.84 8.40 -8.69
CA GLN A 54 15.36 7.03 -8.66
C GLN A 54 15.49 6.40 -7.27
N GLN A 55 16.56 6.71 -6.56
CA GLN A 55 16.74 6.27 -5.17
C GLN A 55 15.67 6.88 -4.24
N LEU A 56 15.34 8.15 -4.45
CA LEU A 56 14.28 8.81 -3.70
C LEU A 56 12.92 8.15 -3.96
N ILE A 57 12.58 7.88 -5.21
CA ILE A 57 11.36 7.18 -5.59
C ILE A 57 11.27 5.82 -4.92
N SER A 58 12.33 5.03 -4.98
CA SER A 58 12.40 3.71 -4.35
C SER A 58 12.26 3.80 -2.84
N THR A 59 12.88 4.79 -2.23
CA THR A 59 12.80 5.01 -0.78
C THR A 59 11.39 5.37 -0.34
N ILE A 60 10.72 6.27 -1.05
CA ILE A 60 9.32 6.62 -0.77
C ILE A 60 8.43 5.39 -0.92
N SER A 61 8.60 4.61 -1.99
CA SER A 61 7.85 3.38 -2.20
C SER A 61 8.05 2.39 -1.05
N ASN A 62 9.29 2.20 -0.61
CA ASN A 62 9.59 1.33 0.52
C ASN A 62 8.93 1.80 1.81
N TRP A 63 8.95 3.09 2.10
CA TRP A 63 8.24 3.62 3.27
C TRP A 63 6.75 3.38 3.20
N LYS A 64 6.12 3.62 2.04
CA LYS A 64 4.70 3.34 1.87
C LYS A 64 4.38 1.85 2.03
N ASN A 65 5.21 0.99 1.48
CA ASN A 65 5.05 -0.46 1.61
C ASN A 65 5.24 -0.95 3.04
N ASP A 66 5.99 -0.21 3.85
CA ASP A 66 6.18 -0.48 5.28
C ASP A 66 5.18 0.27 6.16
N LEU A 67 4.15 0.87 5.59
CA LEU A 67 3.11 1.64 6.28
C LEU A 67 3.64 2.86 7.05
N LYS A 68 4.75 3.42 6.58
CA LYS A 68 5.36 4.60 7.20
C LYS A 68 4.86 5.87 6.56
N THR A 69 4.31 6.76 7.40
CA THR A 69 3.94 8.11 6.99
C THR A 69 5.19 8.98 6.87
N PRO A 70 5.10 10.15 6.19
CA PRO A 70 6.21 11.10 6.16
C PRO A 70 6.73 11.49 7.55
N ALA A 71 5.83 11.68 8.51
CA ALA A 71 6.21 12.00 9.89
C ALA A 71 7.01 10.88 10.55
N GLN A 72 6.59 9.62 10.35
CA GLN A 72 7.31 8.46 10.87
C GLN A 72 8.67 8.29 10.19
N ALA A 73 8.74 8.49 8.88
CA ALA A 73 9.99 8.44 8.14
C ALA A 73 10.97 9.50 8.65
N ALA A 74 10.50 10.72 8.92
CA ALA A 74 11.32 11.79 9.48
C ALA A 74 11.80 11.47 10.90
N ALA A 75 10.93 10.92 11.74
CA ALA A 75 11.27 10.56 13.12
C ALA A 75 12.31 9.44 13.20
N GLU A 76 12.28 8.50 12.27
CA GLU A 76 13.20 7.36 12.20
C GLU A 76 14.45 7.63 11.38
N ALA A 77 14.57 8.80 10.76
CA ALA A 77 15.66 9.12 9.85
C ALA A 77 17.02 9.06 10.55
N LYS A 78 17.95 8.36 9.92
CA LYS A 78 19.34 8.25 10.37
C LYS A 78 20.25 8.89 9.34
N GLY A 79 20.84 10.00 9.69
CA GLY A 79 21.72 10.73 8.79
C GLY A 79 21.00 11.77 7.93
N GLU A 80 21.82 12.58 7.27
CA GLU A 80 21.33 13.74 6.51
C GLU A 80 20.51 13.34 5.31
N ARG A 81 20.94 12.32 4.59
CA ARG A 81 20.25 11.84 3.39
C ARG A 81 18.81 11.37 3.71
N ASP A 82 18.66 10.57 4.75
CA ASP A 82 17.34 10.08 5.17
C ASP A 82 16.44 11.23 5.58
N ARG A 83 16.96 12.23 6.26
CA ARG A 83 16.21 13.43 6.64
C ARG A 83 15.74 14.22 5.42
N ILE A 84 16.60 14.40 4.44
CA ILE A 84 16.24 15.08 3.20
C ILE A 84 15.18 14.27 2.43
N PHE A 85 15.35 12.98 2.31
CA PHE A 85 14.39 12.10 1.64
C PHE A 85 13.05 12.08 2.35
N ALA A 86 13.03 12.05 3.68
CA ALA A 86 11.80 12.13 4.45
C ALA A 86 11.09 13.48 4.25
N HIS A 87 11.84 14.56 4.17
CA HIS A 87 11.27 15.88 3.84
C HIS A 87 10.66 15.89 2.44
N CYS A 88 11.36 15.35 1.45
CA CYS A 88 10.84 15.21 0.09
C CYS A 88 9.58 14.35 0.05
N TYR A 89 9.53 13.28 0.81
CA TYR A 89 8.35 12.44 0.95
C TYR A 89 7.17 13.25 1.50
N GLY A 90 7.40 14.08 2.51
CA GLY A 90 6.38 14.98 3.05
C GLY A 90 5.82 15.95 2.02
N LEU A 91 6.69 16.58 1.23
CA LEU A 91 6.27 17.48 0.15
C LEU A 91 5.45 16.75 -0.92
N TYR A 92 5.90 15.57 -1.30
CA TYR A 92 5.24 14.72 -2.28
C TYR A 92 3.84 14.30 -1.81
N ASP A 93 3.73 13.78 -0.59
CA ASP A 93 2.48 13.35 0.00
C ASP A 93 1.48 14.50 0.13
N ALA A 94 1.93 15.67 0.58
CA ALA A 94 1.10 16.85 0.69
C ALA A 94 0.57 17.31 -0.67
N HIS A 95 1.40 17.24 -1.71
CA HIS A 95 1.00 17.62 -3.06
C HIS A 95 -0.06 16.67 -3.63
N LEU A 96 0.14 15.35 -3.46
CA LEU A 96 -0.84 14.37 -3.90
C LEU A 96 -2.19 14.59 -3.23
N LYS A 97 -2.21 14.83 -1.94
CA LYS A 97 -3.43 15.10 -1.19
C LYS A 97 -4.12 16.39 -1.66
N ALA A 98 -3.34 17.46 -1.84
CA ALA A 98 -3.89 18.75 -2.31
C ALA A 98 -4.51 18.63 -3.70
N CYS A 99 -3.95 17.81 -4.57
CA CYS A 99 -4.43 17.61 -5.94
C CYS A 99 -5.46 16.48 -6.07
N ASN A 100 -5.80 15.80 -4.98
CA ASN A 100 -6.70 14.64 -5.00
C ASN A 100 -6.18 13.53 -5.93
N VAL A 101 -4.92 13.21 -5.80
CA VAL A 101 -4.21 12.23 -6.64
C VAL A 101 -3.61 11.14 -5.76
N LEU A 102 -3.59 9.94 -6.29
CA LEU A 102 -2.94 8.77 -5.68
C LEU A 102 -1.83 8.27 -6.60
N ASP A 103 -0.77 7.76 -6.01
CA ASP A 103 0.19 6.93 -6.75
C ASP A 103 -0.16 5.45 -6.59
N PHE A 104 0.61 4.59 -7.26
CA PHE A 104 0.34 3.16 -7.27
C PHE A 104 0.42 2.52 -5.87
N ASP A 105 1.39 2.95 -5.05
CA ASP A 105 1.55 2.43 -3.69
C ASP A 105 0.39 2.84 -2.77
N ASP A 106 -0.23 3.97 -3.01
CA ASP A 106 -1.38 4.44 -2.24
C ASP A 106 -2.60 3.52 -2.36
N LEU A 107 -2.70 2.76 -3.44
CA LEU A 107 -3.80 1.82 -3.65
C LEU A 107 -3.84 0.72 -2.58
N ILE A 108 -2.74 0.47 -1.91
CA ILE A 108 -2.66 -0.47 -0.80
C ILE A 108 -2.49 0.25 0.52
N LEU A 109 -1.64 1.27 0.57
CA LEU A 109 -1.36 2.02 1.79
C LEU A 109 -2.62 2.66 2.37
N LEU A 110 -3.39 3.40 1.58
CA LEU A 110 -4.55 4.13 2.07
C LEU A 110 -5.66 3.23 2.56
N PRO A 111 -6.05 2.16 1.84
CA PRO A 111 -7.03 1.21 2.37
C PRO A 111 -6.55 0.54 3.66
N THR A 112 -5.28 0.17 3.72
CA THR A 112 -4.72 -0.46 4.92
C THR A 112 -4.80 0.46 6.13
N LEU A 113 -4.38 1.70 5.99
CA LEU A 113 -4.45 2.68 7.08
C LEU A 113 -5.89 2.97 7.48
N LEU A 114 -6.80 3.07 6.52
CA LEU A 114 -8.23 3.29 6.79
C LEU A 114 -8.81 2.14 7.61
N LEU A 115 -8.57 0.91 7.21
CA LEU A 115 -9.08 -0.27 7.90
C LEU A 115 -8.45 -0.45 9.29
N GLN A 116 -7.21 -0.01 9.49
CA GLN A 116 -6.59 -0.01 10.81
C GLN A 116 -7.25 0.99 11.76
N ARG A 117 -7.61 2.16 11.26
CA ARG A 117 -8.07 3.29 12.07
C ARG A 117 -9.57 3.36 12.23
N ASN A 118 -10.33 2.79 11.31
CA ASN A 118 -11.79 2.88 11.29
C ASN A 118 -12.40 1.50 11.41
N GLU A 119 -12.82 1.17 12.62
CA GLU A 119 -13.42 -0.14 12.94
C GLU A 119 -14.73 -0.38 12.19
N GLU A 120 -15.56 0.64 12.04
CA GLU A 120 -16.84 0.53 11.33
C GLU A 120 -16.64 0.18 9.85
N VAL A 121 -15.70 0.85 9.18
CA VAL A 121 -15.34 0.54 7.79
C VAL A 121 -14.74 -0.86 7.70
N ARG A 122 -13.86 -1.21 8.63
CA ARG A 122 -13.25 -2.55 8.67
C ARG A 122 -14.29 -3.65 8.81
N GLU A 123 -15.21 -3.51 9.74
CA GLU A 123 -16.29 -4.50 9.95
C GLU A 123 -17.19 -4.62 8.73
N ARG A 124 -17.53 -3.51 8.09
CA ARG A 124 -18.35 -3.49 6.89
C ARG A 124 -17.68 -4.28 5.76
N TRP A 125 -16.40 -4.09 5.55
CA TRP A 125 -15.65 -4.82 4.53
C TRP A 125 -15.43 -6.29 4.88
N GLN A 126 -15.18 -6.60 6.15
CA GLN A 126 -15.09 -7.98 6.61
C GLN A 126 -16.40 -8.75 6.39
N ASN A 127 -17.53 -8.12 6.63
CA ASN A 127 -18.83 -8.72 6.41
C ASN A 127 -19.18 -8.87 4.92
N LYS A 128 -18.70 -7.98 4.10
CA LYS A 128 -18.94 -7.99 2.66
C LYS A 128 -18.07 -9.00 1.93
N ILE A 129 -16.82 -9.15 2.36
CA ILE A 129 -15.87 -10.07 1.74
C ILE A 129 -16.02 -11.43 2.38
N ARG A 130 -16.75 -12.32 1.70
CA ARG A 130 -16.85 -13.71 2.12
C ARG A 130 -15.70 -14.54 1.63
N TYR A 131 -15.14 -14.16 0.50
CA TYR A 131 -14.08 -14.87 -0.20
C TYR A 131 -13.09 -13.89 -0.76
N LEU A 132 -11.84 -14.15 -0.53
CA LEU A 132 -10.75 -13.37 -1.09
C LEU A 132 -9.78 -14.31 -1.79
N LEU A 133 -9.60 -14.10 -3.08
CA LEU A 133 -8.55 -14.73 -3.87
C LEU A 133 -7.50 -13.67 -4.17
N VAL A 134 -6.29 -13.87 -3.67
CA VAL A 134 -5.17 -12.96 -3.90
C VAL A 134 -4.13 -13.65 -4.75
N ASP A 135 -3.81 -13.03 -5.85
CA ASP A 135 -2.77 -13.48 -6.77
C ASP A 135 -1.40 -12.91 -6.35
N GLU A 136 -0.34 -13.63 -6.67
CA GLU A 136 1.05 -13.20 -6.38
C GLU A 136 1.33 -12.85 -4.92
N TYR A 137 0.69 -13.54 -4.00
CA TYR A 137 0.87 -13.27 -2.57
C TYR A 137 2.30 -13.59 -2.07
N GLN A 138 3.05 -14.43 -2.77
CA GLN A 138 4.44 -14.72 -2.43
C GLN A 138 5.34 -13.48 -2.46
N ASP A 139 4.97 -12.45 -3.23
CA ASP A 139 5.69 -11.19 -3.33
C ASP A 139 5.16 -10.14 -2.34
N THR A 140 4.42 -10.59 -1.34
CA THR A 140 3.73 -9.73 -0.39
C THR A 140 4.70 -8.96 0.49
N ASN A 141 4.54 -7.66 0.53
CA ASN A 141 5.20 -6.77 1.48
C ASN A 141 4.32 -6.56 2.74
N THR A 142 4.82 -5.78 3.69
CA THR A 142 4.15 -5.51 4.95
C THR A 142 2.75 -4.92 4.77
N SER A 143 2.58 -3.96 3.87
CA SER A 143 1.29 -3.30 3.65
C SER A 143 0.25 -4.25 3.06
N GLN A 144 0.66 -5.08 2.11
CA GLN A 144 -0.22 -6.07 1.48
C GLN A 144 -0.65 -7.13 2.51
N TYR A 145 0.29 -7.59 3.31
CA TYR A 145 -0.01 -8.54 4.38
C TYR A 145 -1.01 -7.97 5.39
N GLU A 146 -0.78 -6.74 5.86
CA GLU A 146 -1.71 -6.08 6.78
C GLU A 146 -3.09 -5.89 6.17
N LEU A 147 -3.18 -5.52 4.89
CA LEU A 147 -4.46 -5.38 4.21
C LEU A 147 -5.26 -6.68 4.22
N VAL A 148 -4.62 -7.80 3.86
CA VAL A 148 -5.27 -9.13 3.88
C VAL A 148 -5.71 -9.47 5.29
N LYS A 149 -4.85 -9.30 6.28
CA LYS A 149 -5.15 -9.58 7.68
C LYS A 149 -6.36 -8.78 8.19
N LEU A 150 -6.46 -7.52 7.82
CA LEU A 150 -7.57 -6.66 8.22
C LEU A 150 -8.89 -7.05 7.54
N LEU A 151 -8.83 -7.58 6.32
CA LEU A 151 -10.00 -8.00 5.57
C LEU A 151 -10.48 -9.41 5.93
N VAL A 152 -9.58 -10.24 6.43
CA VAL A 152 -9.91 -11.61 6.85
C VAL A 152 -10.45 -11.58 8.27
N GLY A 153 -11.75 -11.36 8.40
CA GLY A 153 -12.45 -11.55 9.67
C GLY A 153 -12.74 -13.02 9.91
N SER A 154 -13.40 -13.32 11.03
CA SER A 154 -13.78 -14.70 11.39
C SER A 154 -14.69 -15.37 10.36
N ARG A 155 -15.36 -14.60 9.53
CA ARG A 155 -16.30 -15.08 8.49
C ARG A 155 -15.70 -15.11 7.10
N ALA A 156 -14.57 -14.44 6.89
CA ALA A 156 -13.95 -14.39 5.58
C ALA A 156 -13.10 -15.63 5.32
N ARG A 157 -13.13 -16.08 4.09
CA ARG A 157 -12.23 -17.12 3.58
C ARG A 157 -11.48 -16.55 2.40
N PHE A 158 -10.21 -16.87 2.30
CA PHE A 158 -9.44 -16.43 1.17
C PHE A 158 -8.60 -17.55 0.59
N THR A 159 -8.36 -17.46 -0.70
CA THR A 159 -7.45 -18.31 -1.44
C THR A 159 -6.35 -17.46 -2.02
N VAL A 160 -5.15 -17.94 -1.91
CA VAL A 160 -3.97 -17.25 -2.39
C VAL A 160 -3.33 -18.08 -3.49
N VAL A 161 -3.04 -17.43 -4.60
CA VAL A 161 -2.40 -18.06 -5.74
C VAL A 161 -1.03 -17.44 -5.95
N GLY A 162 -0.02 -18.30 -6.03
CA GLY A 162 1.33 -17.91 -6.38
C GLY A 162 1.71 -18.38 -7.77
N ASP A 163 2.89 -17.98 -8.26
CA ASP A 163 3.43 -18.41 -9.54
C ASP A 163 3.65 -19.93 -9.61
N ASP A 164 3.83 -20.55 -8.46
CA ASP A 164 3.95 -21.98 -8.27
C ASP A 164 2.89 -22.42 -7.27
N ASP A 165 2.02 -23.34 -7.68
CA ASP A 165 0.97 -23.87 -6.82
C ASP A 165 1.50 -24.47 -5.53
N GLN A 166 2.74 -24.98 -5.54
CA GLN A 166 3.39 -25.50 -4.36
C GLN A 166 3.89 -24.40 -3.43
N SER A 167 4.07 -23.19 -3.92
CA SER A 167 4.54 -22.05 -3.14
C SER A 167 3.48 -21.42 -2.26
N ILE A 168 2.23 -21.84 -2.36
CA ILE A 168 1.12 -21.35 -1.53
C ILE A 168 1.46 -21.44 -0.03
N TYR A 169 2.25 -22.44 0.36
CA TYR A 169 2.63 -22.67 1.74
C TYR A 169 4.07 -22.31 2.08
N SER A 170 4.89 -21.99 1.08
CA SER A 170 6.32 -21.72 1.27
C SER A 170 6.67 -20.30 0.92
N TRP A 171 6.17 -19.35 1.70
CA TRP A 171 6.36 -17.93 1.42
C TRP A 171 7.58 -17.38 2.09
N ARG A 172 8.39 -16.69 1.33
CA ARG A 172 9.56 -15.98 1.86
C ARG A 172 9.10 -14.89 2.83
N GLY A 173 9.58 -14.96 4.06
CA GLY A 173 9.24 -14.02 5.10
C GLY A 173 7.82 -14.13 5.64
N ALA A 174 7.06 -15.16 5.24
CA ALA A 174 5.76 -15.41 5.81
C ALA A 174 5.89 -15.82 7.28
N ARG A 175 5.14 -15.18 8.15
CA ARG A 175 5.07 -15.58 9.54
C ARG A 175 4.23 -16.84 9.69
N PRO A 176 4.49 -17.69 10.69
CA PRO A 176 3.70 -18.91 10.89
C PRO A 176 2.18 -18.65 10.96
N GLN A 177 1.77 -17.55 11.55
CA GLN A 177 0.37 -17.16 11.62
C GLN A 177 -0.23 -16.92 10.23
N ASN A 178 0.56 -16.39 9.31
CA ASN A 178 0.15 -16.14 7.94
C ASN A 178 -0.05 -17.46 7.20
N LEU A 179 0.83 -18.41 7.42
CA LEU A 179 0.74 -19.74 6.82
C LEU A 179 -0.55 -20.45 7.25
N VAL A 180 -0.96 -20.31 8.51
CA VAL A 180 -2.21 -20.87 9.01
C VAL A 180 -3.41 -20.25 8.29
N LEU A 181 -3.41 -18.93 8.11
CA LEU A 181 -4.47 -18.24 7.35
C LEU A 181 -4.49 -18.69 5.90
N LEU A 182 -3.31 -18.86 5.30
CA LEU A 182 -3.14 -19.26 3.91
C LEU A 182 -3.52 -20.71 3.64
N SER A 183 -3.41 -21.58 4.63
CA SER A 183 -3.78 -22.99 4.50
C SER A 183 -5.31 -23.18 4.44
N ARG A 184 -6.08 -22.16 4.72
CA ARG A 184 -7.53 -22.21 4.60
C ARG A 184 -7.92 -22.07 3.14
N ILE A 185 -7.93 -23.20 2.46
CA ILE A 185 -8.42 -23.23 1.09
C ILE A 185 -9.91 -23.02 1.11
N PHE A 186 -10.35 -22.11 0.27
CA PHE A 186 -11.75 -21.87 0.03
C PHE A 186 -12.42 -23.12 -0.51
N ARG A 187 -13.43 -23.60 0.20
CA ARG A 187 -14.35 -24.61 -0.31
C ARG A 187 -15.72 -23.96 -0.47
N ARG A 188 -16.28 -24.12 -1.66
CA ARG A 188 -17.66 -23.75 -1.94
C ARG A 188 -18.61 -24.53 -1.05
#